data_6f44a5f101ccd0069090248cfdb02673
#
_entry.id   6f44a5f101ccd0069090248cfdb02673
#
_cell.length_a   1.000
_cell.length_b   1.000
_cell.length_c   1.000
_cell.angle_alpha   90.00
_cell.angle_beta   90.00
_cell.angle_gamma   90.00
#
_symmetry.space_group_name_H-M   'P 1'
#
loop_
_entity.id
_entity.type
_entity.pdbx_description
1 polymer ?
#
loop_
_entity_poly.entity_id
_entity_poly.type
_entity_poly.pdbx_seq_one_letter_code
_entity_poly.pdbx_strand_id
1 'polypeptide(L)'
;MPVVVRDGADLYWNKTGAGPALILGAGLNGSGKWWDPNRLALAERFTVYTFDQRGTGRSSKVPVASIEQMAADLIAVMDDAGLESAHYAGHSTGGGIGVATALDFPGRLRSLLLCCSTTCGDPYRQKLLGLRRRLYEQLGGEAYAQFRTLLLYPPYWINEHHGELAAEEAREGGDLGGPEVQASRLNAILAFDRRIEFHRIAVPTLVVGADDDLLAPRYFSEEYVRLIPGARRRFWSERGLHAWQSAIV
;
A
#
# COMPACT_ATOMS: atom_id res chain seq x y z
N MET A 1 -8.81 21.45 -0.94
CA MET A 1 -8.49 20.03 -1.06
C MET A 1 -9.10 19.35 0.15
N PRO A 2 -9.81 18.24 -0.03
CA PRO A 2 -10.51 17.61 1.09
C PRO A 2 -9.53 17.02 2.10
N VAL A 3 -9.85 17.24 3.37
CA VAL A 3 -9.11 16.74 4.54
C VAL A 3 -10.14 16.34 5.58
N VAL A 4 -10.07 15.12 6.06
CA VAL A 4 -10.90 14.66 7.18
C VAL A 4 -10.03 14.49 8.43
N VAL A 5 -10.57 14.87 9.58
CA VAL A 5 -9.89 14.72 10.87
C VAL A 5 -10.36 13.45 11.56
N ARG A 6 -9.41 12.60 11.96
CA ARG A 6 -9.68 11.40 12.75
C ARG A 6 -8.59 11.16 13.81
N ASP A 7 -8.99 10.98 15.07
CA ASP A 7 -8.09 10.76 16.21
C ASP A 7 -6.91 11.74 16.23
N GLY A 8 -7.21 13.04 16.04
CA GLY A 8 -6.23 14.13 16.07
C GLY A 8 -5.28 14.19 14.86
N ALA A 9 -5.54 13.43 13.80
CA ALA A 9 -4.77 13.49 12.57
C ALA A 9 -5.62 13.98 11.40
N ASP A 10 -5.06 14.90 10.63
CA ASP A 10 -5.59 15.31 9.33
C ASP A 10 -5.24 14.23 8.29
N LEU A 11 -6.24 13.75 7.56
CA LEU A 11 -6.10 12.77 6.50
C LEU A 11 -6.47 13.41 5.16
N TYR A 12 -5.49 13.59 4.31
CA TYR A 12 -5.67 14.16 2.99
C TYR A 12 -6.14 13.11 2.00
N TRP A 13 -7.11 13.47 1.15
CA TRP A 13 -7.54 12.64 0.04
C TRP A 13 -7.85 13.46 -1.23
N ASN A 14 -7.99 12.80 -2.38
CA ASN A 14 -8.30 13.42 -3.66
C ASN A 14 -9.12 12.47 -4.52
N LYS A 15 -9.84 13.02 -5.52
CA LYS A 15 -10.58 12.22 -6.51
C LYS A 15 -10.36 12.73 -7.93
N THR A 16 -10.44 11.83 -8.90
CA THR A 16 -10.30 12.12 -10.33
C THR A 16 -11.20 11.19 -11.14
N GLY A 17 -11.79 11.67 -12.24
CA GLY A 17 -12.63 10.86 -13.12
C GLY A 17 -14.10 10.81 -12.70
N ALA A 18 -14.85 9.98 -13.41
CA ALA A 18 -16.29 9.72 -13.18
C ALA A 18 -16.59 8.24 -13.41
N GLY A 19 -17.54 7.67 -12.64
CA GLY A 19 -17.93 6.26 -12.71
C GLY A 19 -17.97 5.61 -11.32
N PRO A 20 -17.96 4.28 -11.25
CA PRO A 20 -17.92 3.57 -9.97
C PRO A 20 -16.73 3.99 -9.11
N ALA A 21 -16.91 4.05 -7.79
CA ALA A 21 -15.84 4.44 -6.87
C ALA A 21 -14.76 3.36 -6.79
N LEU A 22 -13.48 3.75 -7.01
CA LEU A 22 -12.29 2.93 -6.83
C LEU A 22 -11.31 3.66 -5.92
N ILE A 23 -10.98 3.07 -4.79
CA ILE A 23 -9.99 3.63 -3.85
C ILE A 23 -8.66 2.92 -4.02
N LEU A 24 -7.58 3.69 -4.06
CA LEU A 24 -6.22 3.20 -4.25
C LEU A 24 -5.40 3.41 -2.96
N GLY A 25 -5.02 2.31 -2.31
CA GLY A 25 -4.18 2.28 -1.11
C GLY A 25 -2.71 2.06 -1.45
N ALA A 26 -1.85 3.00 -1.07
CA ALA A 26 -0.41 2.92 -1.31
C ALA A 26 0.29 1.95 -0.35
N GLY A 27 1.55 1.61 -0.65
CA GLY A 27 2.43 0.81 0.20
C GLY A 27 2.95 1.55 1.44
N LEU A 28 4.11 1.16 1.95
CA LEU A 28 4.68 1.69 3.20
C LEU A 28 4.90 3.20 3.18
N ASN A 29 5.29 3.80 2.06
CA ASN A 29 5.47 5.26 1.95
C ASN A 29 4.14 6.03 2.00
N GLY A 30 3.01 5.37 1.82
CA GLY A 30 1.66 5.81 2.16
C GLY A 30 1.07 6.95 1.34
N SER A 31 1.83 7.60 0.46
CA SER A 31 1.33 8.72 -0.33
C SER A 31 0.48 8.25 -1.51
N GLY A 32 -0.66 8.90 -1.72
CA GLY A 32 -1.51 8.67 -2.89
C GLY A 32 -0.83 8.97 -4.23
N LYS A 33 0.25 9.75 -4.24
CA LYS A 33 1.09 10.02 -5.43
C LYS A 33 1.69 8.74 -6.04
N TRP A 34 1.87 7.70 -5.24
CA TRP A 34 2.29 6.39 -5.73
C TRP A 34 1.47 5.89 -6.93
N TRP A 35 0.21 6.26 -7.00
CA TRP A 35 -0.73 5.84 -8.02
C TRP A 35 -0.82 6.79 -9.23
N ASP A 36 -0.06 7.91 -9.24
CA ASP A 36 -0.12 8.90 -10.31
C ASP A 36 0.10 8.31 -11.72
N PRO A 37 1.03 7.34 -11.94
CA PRO A 37 1.22 6.73 -13.25
C PRO A 37 -0.03 6.02 -13.80
N ASN A 38 -0.88 5.47 -12.92
CA ASN A 38 -2.08 4.71 -13.33
C ASN A 38 -3.37 5.51 -13.19
N ARG A 39 -3.35 6.57 -12.38
CA ARG A 39 -4.55 7.28 -11.94
C ARG A 39 -5.39 7.81 -13.09
N LEU A 40 -4.77 8.38 -14.13
CA LEU A 40 -5.49 8.97 -15.26
C LEU A 40 -6.16 7.89 -16.13
N ALA A 41 -5.47 6.81 -16.43
CA ALA A 41 -6.04 5.71 -17.20
C ALA A 41 -7.18 5.02 -16.46
N LEU A 42 -7.06 4.82 -15.16
CA LEU A 42 -8.16 4.30 -14.33
C LEU A 42 -9.33 5.26 -14.25
N ALA A 43 -9.07 6.57 -14.28
CA ALA A 43 -10.10 7.61 -14.21
C ALA A 43 -10.98 7.71 -15.49
N GLU A 44 -10.59 7.06 -16.58
CA GLU A 44 -11.45 6.90 -17.76
C GLU A 44 -12.69 6.03 -17.48
N ARG A 45 -12.62 5.14 -16.49
CA ARG A 45 -13.69 4.16 -16.18
C ARG A 45 -14.22 4.27 -14.75
N PHE A 46 -13.48 4.92 -13.85
CA PHE A 46 -13.79 5.00 -12.42
C PHE A 46 -13.71 6.43 -11.91
N THR A 47 -14.45 6.71 -10.84
CA THR A 47 -14.06 7.79 -9.94
C THR A 47 -12.98 7.24 -9.03
N VAL A 48 -11.72 7.62 -9.30
CA VAL A 48 -10.55 7.16 -8.59
C VAL A 48 -10.31 8.05 -7.37
N TYR A 49 -10.24 7.46 -6.19
CA TYR A 49 -9.91 8.10 -4.92
C TYR A 49 -8.51 7.68 -4.50
N THR A 50 -7.66 8.64 -4.18
CA THR A 50 -6.35 8.44 -3.57
C THR A 50 -6.28 9.17 -2.25
N PHE A 51 -5.55 8.67 -1.29
CA PHE A 51 -5.35 9.30 0.02
C PHE A 51 -3.93 9.14 0.50
N ASP A 52 -3.47 10.10 1.28
CA ASP A 52 -2.20 10.00 1.97
C ASP A 52 -2.48 9.38 3.35
N GLN A 53 -1.87 8.24 3.63
CA GLN A 53 -2.04 7.54 4.90
C GLN A 53 -1.49 8.38 6.06
N ARG A 54 -2.02 8.19 7.27
CA ARG A 54 -1.48 8.78 8.50
C ARG A 54 0.05 8.63 8.54
N GLY A 55 0.76 9.69 8.87
CA GLY A 55 2.23 9.74 8.92
C GLY A 55 2.91 10.06 7.59
N THR A 56 2.19 10.26 6.48
CA THR A 56 2.79 10.41 5.16
C THR A 56 2.20 11.54 4.34
N GLY A 57 2.89 11.93 3.26
CA GLY A 57 2.42 12.88 2.26
C GLY A 57 1.91 14.19 2.88
N ARG A 58 0.69 14.56 2.60
CA ARG A 58 0.01 15.77 3.10
C ARG A 58 -0.82 15.52 4.35
N SER A 59 -0.96 14.26 4.78
CA SER A 59 -1.57 13.91 6.05
C SER A 59 -0.65 14.22 7.22
N SER A 60 -1.21 14.34 8.44
CA SER A 60 -0.45 14.62 9.67
C SER A 60 0.68 13.61 9.88
N LYS A 61 1.87 14.12 10.21
CA LYS A 61 3.09 13.33 10.46
C LYS A 61 3.11 12.80 11.89
N VAL A 62 2.15 11.94 12.20
CA VAL A 62 1.98 11.31 13.52
C VAL A 62 2.15 9.80 13.42
N PRO A 63 2.60 9.13 14.52
CA PRO A 63 2.76 7.69 14.55
C PRO A 63 1.47 6.92 14.24
N VAL A 64 1.64 5.69 13.77
CA VAL A 64 0.58 4.73 13.46
C VAL A 64 0.56 3.66 14.55
N ALA A 65 -0.60 3.33 15.07
CA ALA A 65 -0.73 2.27 16.09
C ALA A 65 -0.79 0.87 15.45
N SER A 66 -1.57 0.69 14.38
CA SER A 66 -1.77 -0.60 13.72
C SER A 66 -2.33 -0.47 12.30
N ILE A 67 -2.38 -1.56 11.56
CA ILE A 67 -3.06 -1.65 10.25
C ILE A 67 -4.56 -1.43 10.41
N GLU A 68 -5.16 -1.88 11.50
CA GLU A 68 -6.59 -1.68 11.81
C GLU A 68 -6.91 -0.19 12.04
N GLN A 69 -6.01 0.57 12.68
CA GLN A 69 -6.15 2.02 12.76
C GLN A 69 -6.16 2.65 11.36
N MET A 70 -5.25 2.21 10.48
CA MET A 70 -5.19 2.72 9.10
C MET A 70 -6.43 2.32 8.29
N ALA A 71 -7.03 1.15 8.55
CA ALA A 71 -8.31 0.75 7.96
C ALA A 71 -9.46 1.67 8.44
N ALA A 72 -9.49 2.00 9.71
CA ALA A 72 -10.47 2.96 10.23
C ALA A 72 -10.23 4.39 9.71
N ASP A 73 -8.98 4.79 9.44
CA ASP A 73 -8.66 6.04 8.73
C ASP A 73 -9.22 6.02 7.29
N LEU A 74 -9.11 4.90 6.58
CA LEU A 74 -9.72 4.72 5.26
C LEU A 74 -11.24 4.89 5.32
N ILE A 75 -11.89 4.33 6.35
CA ILE A 75 -13.34 4.50 6.53
C ILE A 75 -13.71 5.97 6.75
N ALA A 76 -12.94 6.72 7.55
CA ALA A 76 -13.17 8.16 7.72
C ALA A 76 -13.05 8.93 6.39
N VAL A 77 -12.07 8.57 5.55
CA VAL A 77 -11.94 9.13 4.20
C VAL A 77 -13.14 8.78 3.32
N MET A 78 -13.63 7.54 3.38
CA MET A 78 -14.82 7.11 2.65
C MET A 78 -16.07 7.88 3.08
N ASP A 79 -16.25 8.08 4.39
CA ASP A 79 -17.38 8.79 4.95
C ASP A 79 -17.39 10.28 4.52
N ASP A 80 -16.22 10.95 4.62
CA ASP A 80 -16.05 12.34 4.18
C ASP A 80 -16.24 12.51 2.65
N ALA A 81 -15.87 11.47 1.88
CA ALA A 81 -16.10 11.44 0.43
C ALA A 81 -17.55 11.08 0.05
N GLY A 82 -18.44 10.79 1.00
CA GLY A 82 -19.80 10.36 0.77
C GLY A 82 -19.94 8.96 0.17
N LEU A 83 -18.97 8.07 0.41
CA LEU A 83 -18.92 6.72 -0.13
C LEU A 83 -19.50 5.71 0.86
N GLU A 84 -20.64 5.14 0.56
CA GLU A 84 -21.19 4.01 1.29
C GLU A 84 -20.37 2.74 1.08
N SER A 85 -19.95 2.48 -0.16
CA SER A 85 -19.05 1.38 -0.52
C SER A 85 -18.23 1.69 -1.78
N ALA A 86 -17.07 1.04 -1.94
CA ALA A 86 -16.19 1.23 -3.09
C ALA A 86 -15.45 -0.06 -3.48
N HIS A 87 -14.94 -0.13 -4.72
CA HIS A 87 -13.86 -1.03 -5.07
C HIS A 87 -12.57 -0.55 -4.40
N TYR A 88 -11.69 -1.46 -4.01
CA TYR A 88 -10.42 -1.12 -3.38
C TYR A 88 -9.25 -1.87 -4.02
N ALA A 89 -8.19 -1.15 -4.34
CA ALA A 89 -6.93 -1.72 -4.80
C ALA A 89 -5.81 -1.29 -3.83
N GLY A 90 -5.21 -2.25 -3.13
CA GLY A 90 -4.15 -2.01 -2.16
C GLY A 90 -2.82 -2.59 -2.59
N HIS A 91 -1.77 -1.75 -2.67
CA HIS A 91 -0.40 -2.18 -2.89
C HIS A 91 0.33 -2.38 -1.56
N SER A 92 1.00 -3.53 -1.39
CA SER A 92 1.84 -3.81 -0.22
C SER A 92 1.09 -3.56 1.10
N THR A 93 1.49 -2.58 1.93
CA THR A 93 0.79 -2.14 3.15
C THR A 93 -0.68 -1.80 2.89
N GLY A 94 -0.98 -1.18 1.73
CA GLY A 94 -2.35 -0.91 1.32
C GLY A 94 -3.20 -2.16 1.19
N GLY A 95 -2.59 -3.30 0.83
CA GLY A 95 -3.28 -4.59 0.83
C GLY A 95 -3.70 -5.04 2.23
N GLY A 96 -2.81 -4.89 3.22
CA GLY A 96 -3.14 -5.14 4.64
C GLY A 96 -4.29 -4.25 5.13
N ILE A 97 -4.27 -2.95 4.76
CA ILE A 97 -5.38 -2.02 5.07
C ILE A 97 -6.69 -2.52 4.44
N GLY A 98 -6.66 -2.96 3.17
CA GLY A 98 -7.83 -3.51 2.49
C GLY A 98 -8.38 -4.77 3.16
N VAL A 99 -7.49 -5.67 3.59
CA VAL A 99 -7.86 -6.88 4.35
C VAL A 99 -8.51 -6.52 5.68
N ALA A 100 -7.89 -5.64 6.47
CA ALA A 100 -8.48 -5.18 7.73
C ALA A 100 -9.84 -4.50 7.50
N THR A 101 -9.97 -3.68 6.45
CA THR A 101 -11.23 -3.04 6.08
C THR A 101 -12.30 -4.09 5.73
N ALA A 102 -11.96 -5.11 4.94
CA ALA A 102 -12.92 -6.16 4.58
C ALA A 102 -13.41 -6.98 5.78
N LEU A 103 -12.54 -7.17 6.79
CA LEU A 103 -12.84 -7.92 8.01
C LEU A 103 -13.64 -7.11 9.05
N ASP A 104 -13.24 -5.86 9.28
CA ASP A 104 -13.74 -5.05 10.39
C ASP A 104 -14.92 -4.14 9.98
N PHE A 105 -15.05 -3.86 8.67
CA PHE A 105 -16.11 -3.01 8.10
C PHE A 105 -16.83 -3.72 6.95
N PRO A 106 -17.51 -4.84 7.21
CA PRO A 106 -18.19 -5.59 6.17
C PRO A 106 -19.21 -4.73 5.43
N GLY A 107 -19.26 -4.88 4.10
CA GLY A 107 -20.13 -4.07 3.23
C GLY A 107 -19.51 -2.77 2.72
N ARG A 108 -18.40 -2.29 3.27
CA ARG A 108 -17.73 -1.07 2.81
C ARG A 108 -16.87 -1.30 1.54
N LEU A 109 -16.46 -2.52 1.26
CA LEU A 109 -15.76 -2.88 0.03
C LEU A 109 -16.70 -3.67 -0.90
N ARG A 110 -16.67 -3.35 -2.21
CA ARG A 110 -17.36 -4.08 -3.28
C ARG A 110 -16.48 -5.18 -3.88
N SER A 111 -15.19 -4.93 -3.93
CA SER A 111 -14.16 -5.90 -4.32
C SER A 111 -12.81 -5.49 -3.74
N LEU A 112 -11.90 -6.44 -3.66
CA LEU A 112 -10.57 -6.27 -3.09
C LEU A 112 -9.51 -6.73 -4.09
N LEU A 113 -8.62 -5.82 -4.48
CA LEU A 113 -7.40 -6.13 -5.24
C LEU A 113 -6.20 -6.02 -4.31
N LEU A 114 -5.47 -7.11 -4.13
CA LEU A 114 -4.25 -7.19 -3.33
C LEU A 114 -3.04 -7.27 -4.26
N CYS A 115 -2.27 -6.18 -4.34
CA CYS A 115 -1.08 -6.10 -5.20
C CYS A 115 0.19 -6.21 -4.36
N CYS A 116 1.02 -7.23 -4.60
CA CYS A 116 2.33 -7.39 -3.94
C CYS A 116 2.24 -7.16 -2.42
N SER A 117 1.25 -7.79 -1.78
CA SER A 117 0.94 -7.63 -0.36
C SER A 117 1.33 -8.88 0.43
N THR A 118 1.52 -8.72 1.74
CA THR A 118 1.92 -9.79 2.65
C THR A 118 0.83 -10.10 3.66
N THR A 119 0.71 -11.38 4.04
CA THR A 119 -0.31 -11.89 4.96
C THR A 119 0.04 -11.66 6.42
N CYS A 120 1.35 -11.59 6.73
CA CYS A 120 1.88 -11.44 8.09
C CYS A 120 3.32 -10.93 8.10
N GLY A 121 3.83 -10.63 9.30
CA GLY A 121 5.23 -10.30 9.57
C GLY A 121 6.07 -11.55 9.90
N ASP A 122 6.34 -12.41 8.93
CA ASP A 122 7.15 -13.61 9.10
C ASP A 122 8.64 -13.31 9.40
N PRO A 123 9.49 -14.31 9.73
CA PRO A 123 10.90 -14.09 10.03
C PRO A 123 11.71 -13.43 8.89
N TYR A 124 11.36 -13.68 7.63
CA TYR A 124 11.99 -13.02 6.49
C TYR A 124 11.66 -11.51 6.50
N ARG A 125 10.40 -11.17 6.65
CA ARG A 125 9.92 -9.78 6.73
C ARG A 125 10.52 -9.05 7.93
N GLN A 126 10.62 -9.70 9.08
CA GLN A 126 11.24 -9.13 10.27
C GLN A 126 12.70 -8.74 10.02
N LYS A 127 13.48 -9.61 9.36
CA LYS A 127 14.87 -9.31 8.99
C LYS A 127 14.95 -8.15 7.99
N LEU A 128 14.15 -8.20 6.93
CA LEU A 128 14.17 -7.21 5.86
C LEU A 128 13.75 -5.82 6.35
N LEU A 129 12.62 -5.72 7.03
CA LEU A 129 12.11 -4.44 7.53
C LEU A 129 12.94 -3.94 8.73
N GLY A 130 13.49 -4.83 9.54
CA GLY A 130 14.45 -4.48 10.59
C GLY A 130 15.74 -3.87 10.04
N LEU A 131 16.24 -4.38 8.91
CA LEU A 131 17.38 -3.76 8.21
C LEU A 131 17.01 -2.39 7.65
N ARG A 132 15.84 -2.28 6.97
CA ARG A 132 15.35 -0.99 6.46
C ARG A 132 15.22 0.07 7.56
N ARG A 133 14.71 -0.32 8.73
CA ARG A 133 14.62 0.56 9.90
C ARG A 133 16.00 1.06 10.33
N ARG A 134 16.97 0.17 10.51
CA ARG A 134 18.34 0.56 10.89
C ARG A 134 19.02 1.47 9.86
N LEU A 135 18.81 1.21 8.57
CA LEU A 135 19.32 2.10 7.51
C LEU A 135 18.77 3.51 7.66
N TYR A 136 17.47 3.65 7.91
CA TYR A 136 16.86 4.95 8.12
C TYR A 136 17.38 5.66 9.37
N GLU A 137 17.46 4.94 10.50
CA GLU A 137 17.92 5.47 11.79
C GLU A 137 19.41 5.88 11.77
N GLN A 138 20.27 5.17 11.03
CA GLN A 138 21.72 5.37 11.06
C GLN A 138 22.25 6.18 9.87
N LEU A 139 21.64 6.08 8.69
CA LEU A 139 22.11 6.68 7.45
C LEU A 139 21.11 7.66 6.83
N GLY A 140 19.90 7.78 7.40
CA GLY A 140 18.89 8.72 6.95
C GLY A 140 18.02 8.26 5.80
N GLY A 141 17.15 9.17 5.35
CA GLY A 141 16.08 8.86 4.41
C GLY A 141 16.56 8.52 3.00
N GLU A 142 17.66 9.11 2.53
CA GLU A 142 18.19 8.83 1.20
C GLU A 142 18.72 7.39 1.09
N ALA A 143 19.52 6.92 2.04
CA ALA A 143 20.01 5.54 2.07
C ALA A 143 18.85 4.52 2.19
N TYR A 144 17.81 4.88 2.94
CA TYR A 144 16.59 4.09 3.03
C TYR A 144 15.87 4.01 1.66
N ALA A 145 15.78 5.12 0.93
CA ALA A 145 15.15 5.18 -0.39
C ALA A 145 15.95 4.39 -1.42
N GLN A 146 17.29 4.52 -1.44
CA GLN A 146 18.19 3.75 -2.30
C GLN A 146 18.05 2.24 -2.07
N PHE A 147 18.04 1.80 -0.81
CA PHE A 147 17.82 0.39 -0.49
C PHE A 147 16.44 -0.11 -0.96
N ARG A 148 15.41 0.72 -0.81
CA ARG A 148 14.07 0.42 -1.34
C ARG A 148 14.10 0.23 -2.86
N THR A 149 14.79 1.08 -3.60
CA THR A 149 14.93 0.99 -5.06
C THR A 149 15.49 -0.37 -5.48
N LEU A 150 16.55 -0.85 -4.78
CA LEU A 150 17.14 -2.17 -5.05
C LEU A 150 16.16 -3.33 -4.79
N LEU A 151 15.18 -3.15 -3.91
CA LEU A 151 14.18 -4.17 -3.59
C LEU A 151 12.98 -4.15 -4.56
N LEU A 152 12.64 -2.97 -5.09
CA LEU A 152 11.44 -2.75 -5.90
C LEU A 152 11.67 -2.94 -7.40
N TYR A 153 12.88 -2.65 -7.89
CA TYR A 153 13.16 -2.64 -9.32
C TYR A 153 14.20 -3.69 -9.72
N PRO A 154 14.07 -4.32 -10.91
CA PRO A 154 15.10 -5.20 -11.42
C PRO A 154 16.32 -4.40 -11.91
N PRO A 155 17.54 -5.02 -11.94
CA PRO A 155 18.77 -4.31 -12.27
C PRO A 155 18.76 -3.58 -13.62
N TYR A 156 18.14 -4.18 -14.64
CA TYR A 156 18.06 -3.53 -15.97
C TYR A 156 17.25 -2.24 -15.92
N TRP A 157 16.12 -2.23 -15.18
CA TRP A 157 15.30 -1.04 -15.03
C TRP A 157 16.03 0.07 -14.28
N ILE A 158 16.77 -0.27 -13.22
CA ILE A 158 17.58 0.69 -12.47
C ILE A 158 18.62 1.33 -13.40
N ASN A 159 19.29 0.53 -14.26
CA ASN A 159 20.27 1.05 -15.18
C ASN A 159 19.67 2.00 -16.24
N GLU A 160 18.49 1.67 -16.74
CA GLU A 160 17.79 2.47 -17.76
C GLU A 160 17.22 3.79 -17.19
N HIS A 161 16.78 3.78 -15.90
CA HIS A 161 16.08 4.90 -15.27
C HIS A 161 16.89 5.55 -14.12
N HIS A 162 18.21 5.34 -14.10
CA HIS A 162 19.10 5.77 -13.01
C HIS A 162 18.89 7.23 -12.57
N GLY A 163 18.80 8.18 -13.53
CA GLY A 163 18.66 9.60 -13.20
C GLY A 163 17.30 9.94 -12.56
N GLU A 164 16.23 9.33 -13.03
CA GLU A 164 14.87 9.51 -12.49
C GLU A 164 14.76 8.93 -11.09
N LEU A 165 15.30 7.72 -10.89
CA LEU A 165 15.31 7.04 -9.61
C LEU A 165 16.13 7.80 -8.56
N ALA A 166 17.30 8.33 -8.92
CA ALA A 166 18.13 9.14 -8.02
C ALA A 166 17.40 10.43 -7.59
N ALA A 167 16.69 11.09 -8.50
CA ALA A 167 15.89 12.27 -8.17
C ALA A 167 14.68 11.93 -7.27
N GLU A 168 14.07 10.76 -7.46
CA GLU A 168 13.00 10.27 -6.60
C GLU A 168 13.50 9.94 -5.20
N GLU A 169 14.63 9.25 -5.08
CA GLU A 169 15.28 8.88 -3.82
C GLU A 169 15.62 10.09 -2.96
N ALA A 170 16.25 11.11 -3.56
CA ALA A 170 16.58 12.36 -2.88
C ALA A 170 15.32 13.09 -2.36
N ARG A 171 14.24 13.11 -3.15
CA ARG A 171 12.98 13.76 -2.76
C ARG A 171 12.25 12.99 -1.67
N GLU A 172 12.14 11.66 -1.77
CA GLU A 172 11.42 10.84 -0.80
C GLU A 172 12.13 10.77 0.55
N GLY A 173 13.45 10.82 0.56
CA GLY A 173 14.23 10.81 1.79
C GLY A 173 13.82 11.90 2.78
N GLY A 174 13.31 13.05 2.28
CA GLY A 174 12.80 14.15 3.10
C GLY A 174 11.33 14.00 3.55
N ASP A 175 10.54 13.12 2.94
CA ASP A 175 9.06 13.13 3.08
C ASP A 175 8.52 12.00 4.00
N LEU A 176 9.40 11.24 4.66
CA LEU A 176 9.06 10.03 5.41
C LEU A 176 8.46 10.25 6.81
N GLY A 177 8.21 11.49 7.23
CA GLY A 177 7.61 11.83 8.52
C GLY A 177 8.52 11.66 9.74
N GLY A 178 9.80 11.34 9.53
CA GLY A 178 10.80 11.15 10.59
C GLY A 178 10.91 9.71 11.12
N PRO A 179 11.99 9.41 11.88
CA PRO A 179 12.30 8.04 12.33
C PRO A 179 11.21 7.38 13.16
N GLU A 180 10.58 8.15 14.05
CA GLU A 180 9.52 7.64 14.92
C GLU A 180 8.28 7.21 14.13
N VAL A 181 7.85 8.03 13.17
CA VAL A 181 6.71 7.72 12.30
C VAL A 181 7.01 6.49 11.45
N GLN A 182 8.20 6.42 10.84
CA GLN A 182 8.58 5.25 10.04
C GLN A 182 8.70 3.98 10.89
N ALA A 183 9.27 4.06 12.08
CA ALA A 183 9.34 2.94 13.01
C ALA A 183 7.94 2.42 13.37
N SER A 184 6.99 3.33 13.67
CA SER A 184 5.62 2.97 13.99
C SER A 184 4.93 2.25 12.85
N ARG A 185 5.10 2.71 11.60
CA ARG A 185 4.54 2.10 10.39
C ARG A 185 5.11 0.69 10.14
N LEU A 186 6.44 0.53 10.28
CA LEU A 186 7.10 -0.77 10.17
C LEU A 186 6.61 -1.75 11.24
N ASN A 187 6.47 -1.28 12.49
CA ASN A 187 5.95 -2.09 13.58
C ASN A 187 4.49 -2.52 13.33
N ALA A 188 3.63 -1.62 12.85
CA ALA A 188 2.24 -1.92 12.50
C ALA A 188 2.15 -3.03 11.44
N ILE A 189 3.00 -2.96 10.40
CA ILE A 189 3.05 -3.97 9.34
C ILE A 189 3.54 -5.33 9.87
N LEU A 190 4.59 -5.33 10.70
CA LEU A 190 5.16 -6.57 11.26
C LEU A 190 4.26 -7.23 12.29
N ALA A 191 3.45 -6.45 13.01
CA ALA A 191 2.50 -6.95 14.00
C ALA A 191 1.20 -7.47 13.37
N PHE A 192 0.89 -7.09 12.12
CA PHE A 192 -0.34 -7.48 11.45
C PHE A 192 -0.32 -8.97 11.09
N ASP A 193 -1.21 -9.74 11.71
CA ASP A 193 -1.48 -11.14 11.38
C ASP A 193 -2.94 -11.48 11.69
N ARG A 194 -3.77 -11.46 10.65
CA ARG A 194 -5.20 -11.78 10.72
C ARG A 194 -5.55 -13.03 9.89
N ARG A 195 -4.56 -13.88 9.57
CA ARG A 195 -4.72 -15.05 8.69
C ARG A 195 -5.82 -15.99 9.11
N ILE A 196 -6.02 -16.18 10.40
CA ILE A 196 -7.08 -17.03 10.94
C ILE A 196 -8.49 -16.53 10.57
N GLU A 197 -8.63 -15.25 10.25
CA GLU A 197 -9.90 -14.60 9.93
C GLU A 197 -10.15 -14.45 8.42
N PHE A 198 -9.16 -14.70 7.56
CA PHE A 198 -9.28 -14.47 6.10
C PHE A 198 -10.43 -15.23 5.46
N HIS A 199 -10.85 -16.36 6.06
CA HIS A 199 -12.03 -17.11 5.63
C HIS A 199 -13.35 -16.30 5.73
N ARG A 200 -13.38 -15.20 6.48
CA ARG A 200 -14.53 -14.30 6.64
C ARG A 200 -14.63 -13.25 5.53
N ILE A 201 -13.59 -13.09 4.70
CA ILE A 201 -13.59 -12.14 3.60
C ILE A 201 -14.52 -12.66 2.50
N ALA A 202 -15.69 -12.03 2.35
CA ALA A 202 -16.73 -12.46 1.42
C ALA A 202 -16.75 -11.67 0.09
N VAL A 203 -15.95 -10.62 -0.03
CA VAL A 203 -15.93 -9.78 -1.24
C VAL A 203 -15.08 -10.45 -2.34
N PRO A 204 -15.45 -10.28 -3.63
CA PRO A 204 -14.62 -10.76 -4.73
C PRO A 204 -13.19 -10.23 -4.59
N THR A 205 -12.23 -11.17 -4.51
CA THR A 205 -10.83 -10.82 -4.25
C THR A 205 -9.93 -11.30 -5.40
N LEU A 206 -9.10 -10.39 -5.91
CA LEU A 206 -8.01 -10.69 -6.85
C LEU A 206 -6.67 -10.43 -6.18
N VAL A 207 -5.79 -11.40 -6.22
CA VAL A 207 -4.41 -11.30 -5.71
C VAL A 207 -3.45 -11.23 -6.87
N VAL A 208 -2.61 -10.21 -6.87
CA VAL A 208 -1.61 -9.95 -7.90
C VAL A 208 -0.23 -9.91 -7.25
N GLY A 209 0.71 -10.65 -7.82
CA GLY A 209 2.09 -10.69 -7.35
C GLY A 209 3.09 -10.83 -8.49
N ALA A 210 4.37 -10.66 -8.19
CA ALA A 210 5.47 -10.96 -9.10
C ALA A 210 6.24 -12.19 -8.61
N ASP A 211 6.77 -12.97 -9.54
CA ASP A 211 7.46 -14.23 -9.20
C ASP A 211 8.78 -14.00 -8.46
N ASP A 212 9.44 -12.88 -8.73
CA ASP A 212 10.73 -12.49 -8.15
C ASP A 212 10.65 -11.34 -7.11
N ASP A 213 9.46 -11.05 -6.57
CA ASP A 213 9.27 -9.99 -5.57
C ASP A 213 10.03 -10.30 -4.27
N LEU A 214 10.95 -9.42 -3.90
CA LEU A 214 11.74 -9.52 -2.67
C LEU A 214 11.02 -8.95 -1.45
N LEU A 215 10.07 -8.01 -1.65
CA LEU A 215 9.34 -7.39 -0.54
C LEU A 215 8.10 -8.18 -0.13
N ALA A 216 7.41 -8.76 -1.11
CA ALA A 216 6.25 -9.60 -0.90
C ALA A 216 6.39 -10.89 -1.72
N PRO A 217 7.31 -11.81 -1.35
CA PRO A 217 7.53 -13.04 -2.05
C PRO A 217 6.25 -13.81 -2.38
N ARG A 218 6.25 -14.49 -3.52
CA ARG A 218 5.11 -15.17 -4.12
C ARG A 218 4.28 -16.01 -3.15
N TYR A 219 4.90 -16.65 -2.16
CA TYR A 219 4.18 -17.48 -1.19
C TYR A 219 3.12 -16.73 -0.38
N PHE A 220 3.27 -15.40 -0.16
CA PHE A 220 2.21 -14.60 0.46
C PHE A 220 0.97 -14.48 -0.43
N SER A 221 1.17 -14.27 -1.73
CA SER A 221 0.07 -14.26 -2.70
C SER A 221 -0.65 -15.61 -2.77
N GLU A 222 0.11 -16.71 -2.73
CA GLU A 222 -0.44 -18.06 -2.67
C GLU A 222 -1.20 -18.32 -1.37
N GLU A 223 -0.70 -17.79 -0.25
CA GLU A 223 -1.37 -17.89 1.05
C GLU A 223 -2.69 -17.12 1.07
N TYR A 224 -2.76 -15.90 0.52
CA TYR A 224 -4.02 -15.17 0.36
C TYR A 224 -5.06 -15.99 -0.40
N VAL A 225 -4.69 -16.57 -1.54
CA VAL A 225 -5.59 -17.39 -2.37
C VAL A 225 -6.07 -18.64 -1.64
N ARG A 226 -5.21 -19.26 -0.84
CA ARG A 226 -5.55 -20.42 -0.04
C ARG A 226 -6.52 -20.10 1.10
N LEU A 227 -6.39 -18.92 1.71
CA LEU A 227 -7.13 -18.55 2.93
C LEU A 227 -8.41 -17.75 2.67
N ILE A 228 -8.48 -17.00 1.55
CA ILE A 228 -9.67 -16.19 1.21
C ILE A 228 -10.57 -17.00 0.27
N PRO A 229 -11.82 -17.32 0.64
CA PRO A 229 -12.73 -18.10 -0.20
C PRO A 229 -12.97 -17.43 -1.56
N GLY A 230 -12.80 -18.19 -2.64
CA GLY A 230 -13.03 -17.69 -4.00
C GLY A 230 -12.03 -16.66 -4.51
N ALA A 231 -10.95 -16.39 -3.79
CA ALA A 231 -9.90 -15.51 -4.28
C ALA A 231 -9.23 -16.05 -5.53
N ARG A 232 -9.00 -15.17 -6.49
CA ARG A 232 -8.31 -15.46 -7.76
C ARG A 232 -6.92 -14.85 -7.73
N ARG A 233 -6.00 -15.41 -8.52
CA ARG A 233 -4.61 -14.89 -8.60
C ARG A 233 -4.17 -14.64 -10.01
N ARG A 234 -3.23 -13.70 -10.15
CA ARG A 234 -2.44 -13.45 -11.35
C ARG A 234 -1.00 -13.14 -10.95
N PHE A 235 -0.03 -13.77 -11.63
CA PHE A 235 1.39 -13.51 -11.43
C PHE A 235 2.01 -12.91 -12.67
N TRP A 236 2.96 -12.02 -12.47
CA TRP A 236 3.88 -11.53 -13.48
C TRP A 236 5.23 -12.20 -13.26
N SER A 237 5.90 -12.53 -14.37
CA SER A 237 7.21 -13.20 -14.35
C SER A 237 8.34 -12.30 -13.85
N GLU A 238 8.12 -11.00 -13.83
CA GLU A 238 9.14 -10.01 -13.46
C GLU A 238 8.66 -9.10 -12.35
N ARG A 239 9.56 -8.87 -11.36
CA ARG A 239 9.33 -7.84 -10.36
C ARG A 239 9.44 -6.46 -11.00
N GLY A 240 8.78 -5.56 -10.43
CA GLY A 240 8.90 -4.16 -10.72
C GLY A 240 7.56 -3.50 -10.75
N LEU A 241 7.56 -2.33 -10.16
CA LEU A 241 6.44 -1.42 -10.17
C LEU A 241 5.89 -1.20 -11.58
N HIS A 242 6.76 -1.14 -12.58
CA HIS A 242 6.36 -0.91 -13.97
C HIS A 242 5.61 -2.10 -14.58
N ALA A 243 5.92 -3.35 -14.20
CA ALA A 243 5.26 -4.53 -14.76
C ALA A 243 3.77 -4.56 -14.36
N TRP A 244 3.43 -4.27 -13.11
CA TRP A 244 2.03 -4.22 -12.70
C TRP A 244 1.38 -2.85 -12.92
N GLN A 245 2.13 -1.74 -12.95
CA GLN A 245 1.63 -0.43 -13.37
C GLN A 245 1.10 -0.50 -14.80
N SER A 246 1.81 -1.19 -15.71
CA SER A 246 1.34 -1.44 -17.08
C SER A 246 0.18 -2.43 -17.17
N ALA A 247 -0.05 -3.22 -16.16
CA ALA A 247 -1.02 -4.33 -16.17
C ALA A 247 -2.35 -4.03 -15.48
N ILE A 248 -2.46 -2.94 -14.74
CA ILE A 248 -3.71 -2.46 -14.12
C ILE A 248 -4.52 -1.58 -15.10
N VAL A 249 -3.88 -1.08 -16.13
CA VAL A 249 -4.50 -0.35 -17.24
C VAL A 249 -4.91 -1.31 -18.34
#